data_72b28cc163a29bea808f1d83fa10df75
#
_entry.id   72b28cc163a29bea808f1d83fa10df75
#
_cell.length_a   1.000
_cell.length_b   1.000
_cell.length_c   1.000
_cell.angle_alpha   90.00
_cell.angle_beta   90.00
_cell.angle_gamma   90.00
#
_symmetry.space_group_name_H-M   'P 1'
#
loop_
_entity.id
_entity.type
_entity.pdbx_description
1 polymer ?
#
loop_
_entity_poly.entity_id
_entity_poly.type
_entity_poly.pdbx_seq_one_letter_code
_entity_poly.pdbx_strand_id
1 'polypeptide(L)'
;PQGETNVHGLVLDWRRFCTAQTVDFFRVETAPLRAENPEIPVTMNMMGFYDGIDYWQFLPELDIISWDSYPGWHNGDGNEGGNAVWNGAYCDAMRAMKHKPWLLMENSPSTTNWIGASRHKRPGFHRLTAIQNLAHGSDSIQYFQWRQSRGSCEKFHSAVVSHNPSPE
;
A
#
# COMPACT_ATOMS: atom_id res chain seq x y z
N PRO A 1 21.86 -8.58 5.12
CA PRO A 1 22.14 -9.88 5.72
C PRO A 1 20.84 -10.55 6.12
N GLN A 2 20.65 -11.78 5.67
CA GLN A 2 19.50 -12.59 6.05
C GLN A 2 19.95 -13.64 7.06
N GLY A 3 19.18 -13.86 8.10
CA GLY A 3 19.38 -14.93 9.05
C GLY A 3 19.44 -14.47 10.50
N GLU A 4 18.97 -15.35 11.37
CA GLU A 4 18.83 -15.11 12.82
C GLU A 4 20.16 -15.06 13.56
N THR A 5 21.24 -15.51 12.91
CA THR A 5 22.60 -15.58 13.49
C THR A 5 23.44 -14.34 13.23
N ASN A 6 22.87 -13.30 12.61
CA ASN A 6 23.60 -12.09 12.31
C ASN A 6 23.88 -11.24 13.55
N VAL A 7 25.01 -10.51 13.52
CA VAL A 7 25.32 -9.51 14.54
C VAL A 7 24.25 -8.42 14.52
N HIS A 8 23.54 -8.23 15.62
CA HIS A 8 22.37 -7.34 15.70
C HIS A 8 22.70 -5.90 15.31
N GLY A 9 23.87 -5.39 15.67
CA GLY A 9 24.33 -4.07 15.28
C GLY A 9 24.44 -3.92 13.75
N LEU A 10 25.00 -4.94 13.09
CA LEU A 10 25.11 -4.95 11.61
C LEU A 10 23.75 -4.99 10.92
N VAL A 11 22.78 -5.73 11.50
CA VAL A 11 21.40 -5.76 10.97
C VAL A 11 20.76 -4.38 11.08
N LEU A 12 20.92 -3.69 12.22
CA LEU A 12 20.42 -2.34 12.41
C LEU A 12 21.09 -1.34 11.45
N ASP A 13 22.38 -1.42 11.27
CA ASP A 13 23.10 -0.55 10.34
C ASP A 13 22.70 -0.81 8.88
N TRP A 14 22.44 -2.06 8.52
CA TRP A 14 21.88 -2.39 7.22
C TRP A 14 20.49 -1.77 7.00
N ARG A 15 19.59 -1.84 7.98
CA ARG A 15 18.28 -1.21 7.91
C ARG A 15 18.37 0.32 7.81
N ARG A 16 19.25 0.93 8.58
CA ARG A 16 19.55 2.38 8.51
C ARG A 16 20.08 2.76 7.13
N PHE A 17 21.00 1.97 6.61
CA PHE A 17 21.54 2.17 5.26
C PHE A 17 20.44 2.07 4.20
N CYS A 18 19.60 1.03 4.24
CA CYS A 18 18.48 0.88 3.32
C CYS A 18 17.53 2.08 3.38
N THR A 19 17.18 2.51 4.57
CA THR A 19 16.33 3.70 4.76
C THR A 19 16.98 4.95 4.18
N ALA A 20 18.24 5.23 4.51
CA ALA A 20 18.96 6.39 4.02
C ALA A 20 19.05 6.40 2.48
N GLN A 21 19.40 5.26 1.87
CA GLN A 21 19.47 5.13 0.41
C GLN A 21 18.11 5.37 -0.26
N THR A 22 17.03 4.87 0.34
CA THR A 22 15.69 5.07 -0.22
C THR A 22 15.23 6.53 -0.08
N VAL A 23 15.55 7.19 1.03
CA VAL A 23 15.28 8.63 1.20
C VAL A 23 16.09 9.46 0.21
N ASP A 24 17.37 9.17 0.03
CA ASP A 24 18.22 9.89 -0.92
C ASP A 24 17.76 9.68 -2.38
N PHE A 25 17.36 8.47 -2.73
CA PHE A 25 16.79 8.18 -4.03
C PHE A 25 15.51 9.00 -4.27
N PHE A 26 14.60 9.02 -3.30
CA PHE A 26 13.38 9.83 -3.36
C PHE A 26 13.69 11.33 -3.57
N ARG A 27 14.68 11.87 -2.87
CA ARG A 27 15.11 13.26 -3.03
C ARG A 27 15.62 13.55 -4.44
N VAL A 28 16.44 12.64 -4.98
CA VAL A 28 16.99 12.76 -6.35
C VAL A 28 15.87 12.77 -7.39
N GLU A 29 14.87 11.91 -7.23
CA GLU A 29 13.73 11.86 -8.16
C GLU A 29 12.79 13.07 -8.02
N THR A 30 12.58 13.55 -6.82
CA THR A 30 11.63 14.64 -6.57
C THR A 30 12.22 16.03 -6.81
N ALA A 31 13.52 16.19 -6.71
CA ALA A 31 14.18 17.49 -6.90
C ALA A 31 13.84 18.18 -8.24
N PRO A 32 13.92 17.52 -9.41
CA PRO A 32 13.53 18.16 -10.67
C PRO A 32 12.03 18.45 -10.74
N LEU A 33 11.17 17.61 -10.15
CA LEU A 33 9.73 17.87 -10.11
C LEU A 33 9.41 19.12 -9.31
N ARG A 34 10.03 19.26 -8.15
CA ARG A 34 9.86 20.44 -7.28
C ARG A 34 10.44 21.70 -7.89
N ALA A 35 11.49 21.60 -8.71
CA ALA A 35 12.06 22.73 -9.43
C ALA A 35 11.11 23.26 -10.51
N GLU A 36 10.40 22.38 -11.20
CA GLU A 36 9.43 22.77 -12.22
C GLU A 36 8.09 23.21 -11.64
N ASN A 37 7.60 22.55 -10.61
CA ASN A 37 6.34 22.90 -9.96
C ASN A 37 6.37 22.58 -8.46
N PRO A 38 6.74 23.53 -7.62
CA PRO A 38 6.84 23.33 -6.17
C PRO A 38 5.48 23.15 -5.47
N GLU A 39 4.37 23.50 -6.13
CA GLU A 39 3.02 23.42 -5.55
C GLU A 39 2.39 22.03 -5.67
N ILE A 40 2.91 21.18 -6.55
CA ILE A 40 2.39 19.80 -6.69
C ILE A 40 2.89 18.95 -5.53
N PRO A 41 1.97 18.37 -4.74
CA PRO A 41 2.36 17.50 -3.63
C PRO A 41 2.98 16.20 -4.13
N VAL A 42 4.00 15.74 -3.43
CA VAL A 42 4.71 14.50 -3.73
C VAL A 42 4.47 13.49 -2.63
N THR A 43 4.28 12.25 -3.03
CA THR A 43 4.06 11.10 -2.15
C THR A 43 4.80 9.87 -2.65
N MET A 44 4.81 8.81 -1.85
CA MET A 44 5.28 7.47 -2.25
C MET A 44 4.37 6.40 -1.67
N ASN A 45 4.27 5.26 -2.34
CA ASN A 45 3.52 4.12 -1.83
C ASN A 45 4.25 3.47 -0.64
N MET A 46 3.59 3.40 0.51
CA MET A 46 4.07 2.66 1.66
C MET A 46 3.45 1.27 1.72
N MET A 47 4.18 0.31 2.26
CA MET A 47 3.77 -1.11 2.34
C MET A 47 3.18 -1.49 3.71
N GLY A 48 2.47 -0.60 4.37
CA GLY A 48 2.00 -0.86 5.73
C GLY A 48 3.16 -0.90 6.75
N PHE A 49 3.14 -1.84 7.69
CA PHE A 49 4.20 -1.97 8.72
C PHE A 49 5.39 -2.78 8.18
N TYR A 50 6.12 -2.18 7.25
CA TYR A 50 7.32 -2.78 6.69
C TYR A 50 8.55 -2.42 7.52
N ASP A 51 9.21 -3.44 8.06
CA ASP A 51 10.35 -3.26 9.00
C ASP A 51 11.69 -3.00 8.31
N GLY A 52 11.74 -3.06 6.99
CA GLY A 52 12.95 -2.80 6.19
C GLY A 52 13.28 -1.32 6.02
N ILE A 53 12.31 -0.42 6.26
CA ILE A 53 12.44 1.03 6.10
C ILE A 53 11.82 1.74 7.30
N ASP A 54 12.55 2.69 7.85
CA ASP A 54 12.04 3.60 8.88
C ASP A 54 11.26 4.75 8.21
N TYR A 55 9.94 4.64 8.17
CA TYR A 55 9.08 5.65 7.56
C TYR A 55 9.19 7.03 8.20
N TRP A 56 9.55 7.13 9.49
CA TRP A 56 9.72 8.42 10.15
C TRP A 56 10.81 9.28 9.49
N GLN A 57 11.82 8.67 8.90
CA GLN A 57 12.85 9.38 8.14
C GLN A 57 12.34 9.90 6.78
N PHE A 58 11.27 9.34 6.26
CA PHE A 58 10.61 9.83 5.04
C PHE A 58 9.63 10.97 5.28
N LEU A 59 9.05 11.08 6.47
CA LEU A 59 7.98 12.04 6.73
C LEU A 59 8.31 13.48 6.36
N PRO A 60 9.55 13.99 6.55
CA PRO A 60 9.90 15.35 6.12
C PRO A 60 9.86 15.55 4.61
N GLU A 61 10.09 14.50 3.83
CA GLU A 61 10.17 14.57 2.37
C GLU A 61 8.82 14.45 1.67
N LEU A 62 7.84 13.84 2.34
CA LEU A 62 6.51 13.59 1.79
C LEU A 62 5.56 14.75 2.10
N ASP A 63 4.77 15.18 1.13
CA ASP A 63 3.68 16.13 1.34
C ASP A 63 2.43 15.42 1.85
N ILE A 64 2.15 14.25 1.32
CA ILE A 64 0.99 13.41 1.64
C ILE A 64 1.47 11.99 1.97
N ILE A 65 0.85 11.35 2.94
CA ILE A 65 1.04 9.92 3.18
C ILE A 65 0.18 9.13 2.21
N SER A 66 0.75 8.10 1.61
CA SER A 66 -0.02 7.11 0.84
C SER A 66 0.48 5.70 1.09
N TRP A 67 -0.37 4.72 0.93
CA TRP A 67 0.00 3.33 1.11
C TRP A 67 -0.88 2.39 0.28
N ASP A 68 -0.43 1.14 0.17
CA ASP A 68 -1.08 0.09 -0.59
C ASP A 68 -1.72 -0.90 0.37
N SER A 69 -3.02 -1.12 0.24
CA SER A 69 -3.76 -2.00 1.13
C SER A 69 -4.40 -3.16 0.37
N TYR A 70 -3.95 -4.36 0.72
CA TYR A 70 -4.49 -5.61 0.21
C TYR A 70 -4.88 -6.52 1.37
N PRO A 71 -5.95 -6.21 2.11
CA PRO A 71 -6.39 -7.04 3.23
C PRO A 71 -6.66 -8.47 2.80
N GLY A 72 -6.30 -9.42 3.64
CA GLY A 72 -6.36 -10.86 3.34
C GLY A 72 -7.76 -11.48 3.22
N TRP A 73 -8.77 -10.73 2.87
CA TRP A 73 -10.16 -11.21 2.75
C TRP A 73 -10.37 -12.27 1.67
N HIS A 74 -9.45 -12.34 0.72
CA HIS A 74 -9.43 -13.35 -0.33
C HIS A 74 -8.76 -14.68 0.11
N ASN A 75 -8.15 -14.74 1.29
CA ASN A 75 -7.49 -15.98 1.77
C ASN A 75 -8.50 -17.09 2.10
N GLY A 76 -9.73 -16.72 2.45
CA GLY A 76 -10.77 -17.69 2.76
C GLY A 76 -10.56 -18.45 4.06
N ASP A 77 -9.74 -17.93 4.96
CA ASP A 77 -9.48 -18.45 6.31
C ASP A 77 -10.61 -18.15 7.31
N GLY A 78 -11.63 -17.40 6.88
CA GLY A 78 -12.76 -16.98 7.72
C GLY A 78 -12.43 -15.87 8.71
N ASN A 79 -11.21 -15.33 8.70
CA ASN A 79 -10.78 -14.30 9.64
C ASN A 79 -11.05 -12.86 9.11
N GLU A 80 -12.24 -12.62 8.58
CA GLU A 80 -12.61 -11.33 8.01
C GLU A 80 -12.60 -10.20 9.05
N GLY A 81 -13.04 -10.48 10.28
CA GLY A 81 -12.99 -9.52 11.38
C GLY A 81 -11.56 -9.12 11.74
N GLY A 82 -10.65 -10.08 11.85
CA GLY A 82 -9.22 -9.83 12.07
C GLY A 82 -8.61 -8.99 10.96
N ASN A 83 -8.89 -9.32 9.70
CA ASN A 83 -8.43 -8.53 8.55
C ASN A 83 -8.93 -7.08 8.59
N ALA A 84 -10.19 -6.86 8.99
CA ALA A 84 -10.75 -5.51 9.14
C ALA A 84 -10.05 -4.73 10.26
N VAL A 85 -9.77 -5.36 11.41
CA VAL A 85 -9.05 -4.74 12.53
C VAL A 85 -7.62 -4.36 12.12
N TRP A 86 -6.90 -5.25 11.47
CA TRP A 86 -5.55 -4.97 10.99
C TRP A 86 -5.53 -3.84 9.96
N ASN A 87 -6.45 -3.86 8.99
CA ASN A 87 -6.55 -2.77 8.01
C ASN A 87 -6.83 -1.42 8.71
N GLY A 88 -7.73 -1.41 9.70
CA GLY A 88 -8.00 -0.21 10.49
C GLY A 88 -6.74 0.30 11.21
N ALA A 89 -5.97 -0.58 11.84
CA ALA A 89 -4.72 -0.21 12.53
C ALA A 89 -3.70 0.41 11.57
N TYR A 90 -3.55 -0.14 10.36
CA TYR A 90 -2.69 0.46 9.32
C TYR A 90 -3.18 1.85 8.91
N CYS A 91 -4.47 2.00 8.65
CA CYS A 91 -5.06 3.29 8.27
C CYS A 91 -4.84 4.35 9.35
N ASP A 92 -5.04 3.99 10.62
CA ASP A 92 -4.82 4.89 11.75
C ASP A 92 -3.35 5.28 11.89
N ALA A 93 -2.42 4.34 11.65
CA ALA A 93 -1.00 4.64 11.63
C ALA A 93 -0.64 5.62 10.50
N MET A 94 -1.16 5.42 9.28
CA MET A 94 -0.93 6.35 8.16
C MET A 94 -1.44 7.75 8.48
N ARG A 95 -2.63 7.85 9.05
CA ARG A 95 -3.18 9.13 9.49
C ARG A 95 -2.34 9.79 10.58
N ALA A 96 -1.87 9.00 11.55
CA ALA A 96 -1.08 9.50 12.68
C ALA A 96 0.27 10.10 12.26
N MET A 97 0.88 9.60 11.19
CA MET A 97 2.20 10.06 10.73
C MET A 97 2.26 11.55 10.43
N LYS A 98 1.21 12.12 9.84
CA LYS A 98 1.14 13.57 9.53
C LYS A 98 -0.07 14.28 10.13
N HIS A 99 -0.94 13.57 10.85
CA HIS A 99 -2.21 14.09 11.38
C HIS A 99 -3.09 14.76 10.30
N LYS A 100 -3.04 14.22 9.08
CA LYS A 100 -3.75 14.70 7.89
C LYS A 100 -4.45 13.54 7.18
N PRO A 101 -5.41 13.83 6.30
CA PRO A 101 -5.88 12.82 5.35
C PRO A 101 -4.73 12.19 4.57
N TRP A 102 -4.90 10.95 4.18
CA TRP A 102 -3.92 10.14 3.47
C TRP A 102 -4.56 9.53 2.21
N LEU A 103 -3.77 8.97 1.32
CA LEU A 103 -4.25 8.38 0.08
C LEU A 103 -4.10 6.86 0.12
N LEU A 104 -5.17 6.13 -0.22
CA LEU A 104 -5.05 4.74 -0.57
C LEU A 104 -4.61 4.64 -2.03
N MET A 105 -3.33 4.36 -2.27
CA MET A 105 -2.72 4.36 -3.61
C MET A 105 -3.01 3.09 -4.38
N GLU A 106 -3.13 1.96 -3.68
CA GLU A 106 -3.49 0.70 -4.29
C GLU A 106 -4.48 -0.06 -3.42
N ASN A 107 -5.49 -0.63 -4.06
CA ASN A 107 -6.38 -1.61 -3.50
C ASN A 107 -6.83 -2.56 -4.63
N SER A 108 -7.01 -3.84 -4.30
CA SER A 108 -7.54 -4.79 -5.25
C SER A 108 -9.07 -4.66 -5.37
N PRO A 109 -9.63 -4.55 -6.56
CA PRO A 109 -11.08 -4.69 -6.74
C PRO A 109 -11.60 -6.03 -6.21
N SER A 110 -10.90 -7.15 -6.44
CA SER A 110 -11.29 -8.48 -5.96
C SER A 110 -10.07 -9.35 -5.67
N THR A 111 -9.64 -10.22 -6.59
CA THR A 111 -8.52 -11.14 -6.43
C THR A 111 -7.15 -10.49 -6.59
N THR A 112 -6.13 -11.11 -6.00
CA THR A 112 -4.72 -10.75 -6.18
C THR A 112 -3.96 -11.89 -6.85
N ASN A 113 -2.82 -11.62 -7.50
CA ASN A 113 -2.08 -12.60 -8.29
C ASN A 113 -0.95 -13.33 -7.52
N TRP A 114 -0.59 -12.86 -6.34
CA TRP A 114 0.51 -13.44 -5.55
C TRP A 114 0.08 -14.54 -4.57
N ILE A 115 -1.18 -14.89 -4.56
CA ILE A 115 -1.74 -15.98 -3.73
C ILE A 115 -2.09 -17.14 -4.64
N GLY A 116 -1.64 -18.36 -4.30
CA GLY A 116 -1.87 -19.55 -5.11
C GLY A 116 -3.33 -19.89 -5.34
N ALA A 117 -4.21 -19.56 -4.40
CA ALA A 117 -5.66 -19.73 -4.52
C ALA A 117 -6.37 -18.47 -3.99
N SER A 118 -6.42 -17.43 -4.80
CA SER A 118 -7.11 -16.19 -4.45
C SER A 118 -8.62 -16.34 -4.70
N ARG A 119 -9.42 -16.00 -3.69
CA ARG A 119 -10.88 -15.99 -3.80
C ARG A 119 -11.37 -14.60 -4.18
N HIS A 120 -12.50 -14.56 -4.90
CA HIS A 120 -13.19 -13.31 -5.13
C HIS A 120 -13.70 -12.71 -3.81
N LYS A 121 -13.67 -11.40 -3.72
CA LYS A 121 -14.39 -10.71 -2.65
C LYS A 121 -15.87 -11.03 -2.76
N ARG A 122 -16.52 -11.29 -1.63
CA ARG A 122 -17.99 -11.45 -1.60
C ARG A 122 -18.66 -10.14 -2.02
N PRO A 123 -19.88 -10.20 -2.61
CA PRO A 123 -20.66 -9.01 -2.90
C PRO A 123 -20.72 -8.08 -1.69
N GLY A 124 -20.49 -6.79 -1.91
CA GLY A 124 -20.46 -5.77 -0.85
C GLY A 124 -19.09 -5.58 -0.16
N PHE A 125 -18.15 -6.53 -0.23
CA PHE A 125 -16.83 -6.37 0.41
C PHE A 125 -15.99 -5.26 -0.20
N HIS A 126 -16.04 -5.08 -1.51
CA HIS A 126 -15.38 -3.99 -2.19
C HIS A 126 -15.85 -2.63 -1.63
N ARG A 127 -17.17 -2.45 -1.53
CA ARG A 127 -17.77 -1.26 -0.94
C ARG A 127 -17.41 -1.09 0.54
N LEU A 128 -17.45 -2.18 1.32
CA LEU A 128 -17.10 -2.16 2.74
C LEU A 128 -15.66 -1.72 2.95
N THR A 129 -14.71 -2.25 2.16
CA THR A 129 -13.31 -1.84 2.22
C THR A 129 -13.13 -0.35 1.95
N ALA A 130 -13.77 0.15 0.89
CA ALA A 130 -13.71 1.56 0.55
C ALA A 130 -14.26 2.44 1.68
N ILE A 131 -15.42 2.10 2.23
CA ILE A 131 -16.03 2.85 3.35
C ILE A 131 -15.14 2.80 4.59
N GLN A 132 -14.53 1.64 4.91
CA GLN A 132 -13.60 1.53 6.03
C GLN A 132 -12.41 2.48 5.86
N ASN A 133 -11.74 2.48 4.72
CA ASN A 133 -10.60 3.36 4.47
C ASN A 133 -10.99 4.84 4.58
N LEU A 134 -12.13 5.23 4.02
CA LEU A 134 -12.66 6.60 4.15
C LEU A 134 -12.96 6.97 5.62
N ALA A 135 -13.57 6.05 6.37
CA ALA A 135 -13.87 6.27 7.78
C ALA A 135 -12.62 6.45 8.65
N HIS A 136 -11.49 5.83 8.25
CA HIS A 136 -10.19 6.00 8.88
C HIS A 136 -9.37 7.19 8.30
N GLY A 137 -9.96 8.00 7.41
CA GLY A 137 -9.42 9.29 6.96
C GLY A 137 -8.67 9.26 5.65
N SER A 138 -8.92 8.27 4.79
CA SER A 138 -8.43 8.32 3.41
C SER A 138 -9.22 9.34 2.58
N ASP A 139 -8.52 10.16 1.80
CA ASP A 139 -9.13 11.08 0.83
C ASP A 139 -9.36 10.44 -0.55
N SER A 140 -8.78 9.28 -0.81
CA SER A 140 -8.96 8.58 -2.08
C SER A 140 -8.92 7.08 -1.93
N ILE A 141 -9.59 6.40 -2.84
CA ILE A 141 -9.49 4.96 -3.04
C ILE A 141 -9.04 4.73 -4.47
N GLN A 142 -7.80 4.33 -4.66
CA GLN A 142 -7.25 4.01 -5.97
C GLN A 142 -7.13 2.49 -6.10
N TYR A 143 -7.36 2.00 -7.31
CA TYR A 143 -7.40 0.57 -7.57
C TYR A 143 -6.27 0.13 -8.48
N PHE A 144 -5.60 -0.91 -8.08
CA PHE A 144 -4.81 -1.71 -8.99
C PHE A 144 -5.65 -2.91 -9.42
N GLN A 145 -6.20 -2.89 -10.66
CA GLN A 145 -5.99 -1.91 -11.72
C GLN A 145 -7.31 -1.55 -12.40
N TRP A 146 -7.29 -0.54 -13.29
CA TRP A 146 -8.49 -0.14 -14.02
C TRP A 146 -8.97 -1.25 -14.97
N ARG A 147 -8.07 -1.76 -15.83
CA ARG A 147 -8.36 -2.81 -16.79
C ARG A 147 -7.46 -4.01 -16.57
N GLN A 148 -8.03 -5.19 -16.52
CA GLN A 148 -7.30 -6.42 -16.28
C GLN A 148 -6.27 -6.69 -17.39
N SER A 149 -5.03 -7.00 -16.98
CA SER A 149 -3.92 -7.32 -17.89
C SER A 149 -4.18 -8.63 -18.65
N ARG A 150 -3.83 -8.64 -19.94
CA ARG A 150 -3.99 -9.82 -20.80
C ARG A 150 -2.84 -10.81 -20.71
N GLY A 151 -1.72 -10.37 -20.19
CA GLY A 151 -0.48 -11.17 -20.09
C GLY A 151 0.34 -10.78 -18.87
N SER A 152 1.58 -11.29 -18.81
CA SER A 152 2.48 -11.10 -17.68
C SER A 152 2.04 -11.82 -16.40
N CYS A 153 2.84 -11.69 -15.34
CA CYS A 153 2.57 -12.30 -14.04
C CYS A 153 1.29 -11.77 -13.38
N GLU A 154 0.86 -10.56 -13.71
CA GLU A 154 -0.31 -9.91 -13.10
C GLU A 154 -1.63 -10.10 -13.86
N LYS A 155 -1.64 -10.95 -14.88
CA LYS A 155 -2.86 -11.24 -15.66
C LYS A 155 -4.03 -11.80 -14.83
N PHE A 156 -3.74 -12.38 -13.67
CA PHE A 156 -4.74 -12.93 -12.74
C PHE A 156 -5.13 -11.97 -11.63
N HIS A 157 -4.50 -10.78 -11.58
CA HIS A 157 -4.94 -9.73 -10.69
C HIS A 157 -6.28 -9.17 -11.18
N SER A 158 -7.22 -8.97 -10.27
CA SER A 158 -8.51 -8.38 -10.62
C SER A 158 -8.36 -6.92 -11.04
N ALA A 159 -9.34 -6.42 -11.76
CA ALA A 159 -9.42 -5.04 -12.17
C ALA A 159 -10.87 -4.54 -12.08
N VAL A 160 -11.04 -3.22 -12.11
CA VAL A 160 -12.37 -2.61 -12.16
C VAL A 160 -13.11 -3.04 -13.44
N VAL A 161 -12.37 -3.14 -14.56
CA VAL A 161 -12.87 -3.71 -15.82
C VAL A 161 -12.18 -5.04 -16.06
N SER A 162 -12.88 -6.13 -15.82
CA SER A 162 -12.39 -7.50 -16.00
C SER A 162 -12.40 -7.94 -17.45
N HIS A 163 -11.76 -9.09 -17.75
CA HIS A 163 -11.83 -9.71 -19.07
C HIS A 163 -13.25 -10.18 -19.44
N ASN A 164 -14.01 -10.58 -18.44
CA ASN A 164 -15.41 -10.93 -18.59
C ASN A 164 -16.25 -9.82 -17.95
N PRO A 165 -16.91 -8.97 -18.75
CA PRO A 165 -17.68 -7.84 -18.27
C PRO A 165 -19.04 -8.28 -17.69
N SER A 166 -19.04 -9.25 -16.79
CA SER A 166 -20.25 -9.55 -16.02
C SER A 166 -20.39 -8.45 -14.97
N PRO A 167 -21.51 -7.74 -14.88
CA PRO A 167 -21.74 -6.81 -13.80
C PRO A 167 -21.79 -7.60 -12.49
N GLU A 168 -20.92 -7.24 -11.55
CA GLU A 168 -21.01 -7.72 -10.15
C GLU A 168 -22.16 -7.01 -9.43
#